data_339abc89a827207ccfe2dece5b54a7c2
#
_entry.id   339abc89a827207ccfe2dece5b54a7c2
#
_cell.length_a   1.000
_cell.length_b   1.000
_cell.length_c   1.000
_cell.angle_alpha   90.00
_cell.angle_beta   90.00
_cell.angle_gamma   90.00
#
_symmetry.space_group_name_H-M   'P 1'
#
loop_
_entity.id
_entity.type
_entity.pdbx_description
1 polymer ?
#
loop_
_entity_poly.entity_id
_entity_poly.type
_entity_poly.pdbx_seq_one_letter_code
_entity_poly.pdbx_strand_id
1 'polypeptide(L)'
;MTYNALSTSSAAGALGFIDFMTSPERYRHWRLGFEGEVAELIMQVDENAGLFEGYQLKLNSYDLGVDIELADALQRLRFEHPEVKVVVLKSGRDKMFCAGANIRMLAGATHAHKVNFCKFTNETRNGIEDSSENSGQKFLCAVRGRGGLCAYRLRA
;
A
#
# COMPACT_ATOMS: atom_id res chain seq x y z
N MET A 1 25.94 0.22 17.12
CA MET A 1 24.76 0.79 17.82
C MET A 1 23.67 -0.26 17.84
N THR A 2 23.42 -0.84 18.99
CA THR A 2 22.43 -1.91 19.19
C THR A 2 21.06 -1.26 19.38
N TYR A 3 20.13 -1.52 18.48
CA TYR A 3 18.72 -1.16 18.66
C TYR A 3 18.13 -2.08 19.74
N ASN A 4 17.85 -1.50 20.90
CA ASN A 4 17.17 -2.21 21.99
C ASN A 4 15.68 -2.26 21.69
N ALA A 5 15.12 -3.45 21.49
CA ALA A 5 13.68 -3.68 21.42
C ALA A 5 13.09 -3.42 22.82
N LEU A 6 12.44 -2.29 23.00
CA LEU A 6 11.62 -2.00 24.16
C LEU A 6 10.27 -2.72 23.98
N SER A 7 10.07 -3.79 24.75
CA SER A 7 8.77 -4.37 24.97
C SER A 7 7.90 -3.39 25.76
N THR A 8 6.90 -2.78 25.13
CA THR A 8 5.92 -1.95 25.84
C THR A 8 4.56 -2.61 25.83
N SER A 9 4.07 -2.85 27.01
CA SER A 9 2.73 -3.29 27.33
C SER A 9 1.70 -2.26 26.84
N SER A 10 0.58 -2.80 26.34
CA SER A 10 -0.64 -2.13 25.92
C SER A 10 -1.08 -1.01 26.88
N ALA A 11 -1.07 0.24 26.34
CA ALA A 11 -1.94 1.30 26.84
C ALA A 11 -2.66 1.91 25.62
N ALA A 12 -3.97 1.95 25.68
CA ALA A 12 -4.80 2.59 24.67
C ALA A 12 -4.38 4.04 24.47
N GLY A 13 -3.81 4.37 23.28
CA GLY A 13 -3.42 5.73 22.93
C GLY A 13 -1.96 5.93 22.50
N ALA A 14 -1.07 4.97 22.72
CA ALA A 14 0.29 5.06 22.19
C ALA A 14 0.28 4.63 20.71
N LEU A 15 0.91 5.42 19.83
CA LEU A 15 1.30 4.96 18.50
C LEU A 15 2.20 3.74 18.69
N GLY A 16 1.68 2.53 18.41
CA GLY A 16 2.49 1.32 18.39
C GLY A 16 3.65 1.50 17.41
N PHE A 17 4.75 0.79 17.65
CA PHE A 17 5.85 0.74 16.70
C PHE A 17 5.37 0.19 15.36
N ILE A 18 5.60 0.93 14.28
CA ILE A 18 5.26 0.52 12.93
C ILE A 18 6.56 0.15 12.22
N ASP A 19 6.67 -1.12 11.85
CA ASP A 19 7.81 -1.62 11.10
C ASP A 19 7.57 -1.40 9.60
N PHE A 20 8.50 -0.69 8.97
CA PHE A 20 8.51 -0.45 7.52
C PHE A 20 9.35 -1.49 6.76
N MET A 21 9.98 -2.41 7.48
CA MET A 21 10.83 -3.46 6.89
C MET A 21 9.97 -4.54 6.24
N THR A 22 9.87 -4.51 4.91
CA THR A 22 9.14 -5.51 4.14
C THR A 22 9.90 -5.93 2.88
N SER A 23 9.40 -6.95 2.20
CA SER A 23 9.94 -7.46 0.93
C SER A 23 8.83 -8.22 0.17
N PRO A 24 8.95 -8.45 -1.14
CA PRO A 24 7.90 -9.11 -1.93
C PRO A 24 7.45 -10.47 -1.37
N GLU A 25 8.36 -11.24 -0.76
CA GLU A 25 8.05 -12.54 -0.15
C GLU A 25 7.25 -12.42 1.16
N ARG A 26 7.24 -11.23 1.76
CA ARG A 26 6.54 -10.92 3.02
C ARG A 26 5.23 -10.18 2.80
N TYR A 27 4.94 -9.75 1.55
CA TYR A 27 3.71 -9.02 1.26
C TYR A 27 2.48 -9.87 1.57
N ARG A 28 1.51 -9.26 2.23
CA ARG A 28 0.21 -9.83 2.59
C ARG A 28 -0.93 -9.23 1.81
N HIS A 29 -0.71 -8.06 1.22
CA HIS A 29 -1.74 -7.25 0.58
C HIS A 29 -1.51 -7.06 -0.91
N TRP A 30 -0.26 -7.14 -1.35
CA TRP A 30 0.12 -6.98 -2.74
C TRP A 30 0.86 -8.19 -3.28
N ARG A 31 0.71 -8.43 -4.55
CA ARG A 31 1.53 -9.39 -5.28
C ARG A 31 2.20 -8.68 -6.44
N LEU A 32 3.49 -8.87 -6.58
CA LEU A 32 4.32 -8.33 -7.65
C LEU A 32 4.67 -9.46 -8.61
N GLY A 33 4.33 -9.29 -9.88
CA GLY A 33 4.65 -10.23 -10.96
C GLY A 33 5.31 -9.52 -12.13
N PHE A 34 6.06 -10.26 -12.95
CA PHE A 34 6.79 -9.71 -14.10
C PHE A 34 6.53 -10.54 -15.35
N GLU A 35 6.31 -9.85 -16.48
CA GLU A 35 6.21 -10.43 -17.80
C GLU A 35 6.95 -9.52 -18.80
N GLY A 36 8.21 -9.85 -19.09
CA GLY A 36 9.08 -9.00 -19.90
C GLY A 36 9.24 -7.59 -19.33
N GLU A 37 8.90 -6.56 -20.10
CA GLU A 37 8.97 -5.16 -19.68
C GLU A 37 7.71 -4.70 -18.91
N VAL A 38 6.80 -5.60 -18.57
CA VAL A 38 5.56 -5.31 -17.84
C VAL A 38 5.63 -5.88 -16.44
N ALA A 39 5.36 -5.06 -15.44
CA ALA A 39 5.14 -5.51 -14.08
C ALA A 39 3.66 -5.43 -13.73
N GLU A 40 3.17 -6.39 -12.96
CA GLU A 40 1.82 -6.42 -12.42
C GLU A 40 1.85 -6.23 -10.91
N LEU A 41 1.15 -5.22 -10.42
CA LEU A 41 0.86 -5.01 -9.00
C LEU A 41 -0.60 -5.40 -8.72
N ILE A 42 -0.79 -6.55 -8.09
CA ILE A 42 -2.12 -7.10 -7.82
C ILE A 42 -2.48 -6.83 -6.36
N MET A 43 -3.48 -5.98 -6.16
CA MET A 43 -4.05 -5.71 -4.85
C MET A 43 -4.98 -6.83 -4.42
N GLN A 44 -4.56 -7.61 -3.45
CA GLN A 44 -5.36 -8.68 -2.83
C GLN A 44 -5.15 -8.66 -1.32
N VAL A 45 -5.84 -7.73 -0.69
CA VAL A 45 -5.67 -7.47 0.74
C VAL A 45 -6.09 -8.66 1.59
N ASP A 46 -5.21 -9.12 2.47
CA ASP A 46 -5.55 -10.06 3.54
C ASP A 46 -6.41 -9.34 4.58
N GLU A 47 -7.67 -9.75 4.68
CA GLU A 47 -8.66 -9.09 5.54
C GLU A 47 -8.30 -9.12 7.03
N ASN A 48 -7.50 -10.11 7.45
CA ASN A 48 -7.12 -10.33 8.84
C ASN A 48 -5.73 -9.77 9.18
N ALA A 49 -5.05 -9.17 8.21
CA ALA A 49 -3.71 -8.62 8.37
C ALA A 49 -3.69 -7.11 8.54
N GLY A 50 -4.70 -6.54 9.20
CA GLY A 50 -4.67 -5.13 9.60
C GLY A 50 -3.45 -4.80 10.44
N LEU A 51 -2.93 -3.58 10.30
CA LEU A 51 -1.74 -3.12 11.01
C LEU A 51 -1.91 -3.13 12.55
N PHE A 52 -3.16 -2.96 13.01
CA PHE A 52 -3.53 -3.01 14.43
C PHE A 52 -4.73 -3.93 14.63
N GLU A 53 -4.94 -4.36 15.86
CA GLU A 53 -6.14 -5.10 16.25
C GLU A 53 -7.40 -4.21 16.22
N GLY A 54 -8.58 -4.84 16.14
CA GLY A 54 -9.87 -4.18 16.26
C GLY A 54 -10.56 -3.81 14.95
N TYR A 55 -9.96 -4.08 13.78
CA TYR A 55 -10.61 -3.94 12.49
C TYR A 55 -10.18 -5.02 11.49
N GLN A 56 -10.94 -5.19 10.43
CA GLN A 56 -10.64 -6.06 9.30
C GLN A 56 -10.60 -5.27 8.00
N LEU A 57 -9.70 -5.65 7.09
CA LEU A 57 -9.50 -5.00 5.80
C LEU A 57 -10.43 -5.58 4.71
N LYS A 58 -11.75 -5.57 4.97
CA LYS A 58 -12.74 -6.09 4.03
C LYS A 58 -12.77 -5.30 2.73
N LEU A 59 -13.14 -5.97 1.64
CA LEU A 59 -13.36 -5.36 0.32
C LEU A 59 -12.12 -4.62 -0.23
N ASN A 60 -10.93 -5.16 -0.03
CA ASN A 60 -9.69 -4.48 -0.35
C ASN A 60 -9.63 -3.07 0.25
N SER A 61 -10.11 -2.89 1.49
CA SER A 61 -9.95 -1.61 2.17
C SER A 61 -8.48 -1.37 2.56
N TYR A 62 -8.16 -0.13 2.80
CA TYR A 62 -6.79 0.36 2.84
C TYR A 62 -6.43 0.87 4.23
N ASP A 63 -5.30 0.42 4.76
CA ASP A 63 -4.63 0.99 5.93
C ASP A 63 -3.16 1.29 5.61
N LEU A 64 -2.41 1.72 6.60
CA LEU A 64 -0.99 2.04 6.41
C LEU A 64 -0.16 0.79 6.06
N GLY A 65 -0.53 -0.40 6.54
CA GLY A 65 0.16 -1.65 6.21
C GLY A 65 0.09 -1.97 4.72
N VAL A 66 -1.09 -1.77 4.13
CA VAL A 66 -1.30 -1.92 2.68
C VAL A 66 -0.42 -0.94 1.87
N ASP A 67 -0.29 0.29 2.39
CA ASP A 67 0.50 1.34 1.71
C ASP A 67 2.02 1.14 1.84
N ILE A 68 2.48 0.61 2.97
CA ILE A 68 3.90 0.26 3.16
C ILE A 68 4.37 -0.74 2.11
N GLU A 69 3.60 -1.78 1.85
CA GLU A 69 3.93 -2.77 0.82
C GLU A 69 3.92 -2.16 -0.59
N LEU A 70 2.94 -1.29 -0.89
CA LEU A 70 2.90 -0.58 -2.17
C LEU A 70 4.12 0.33 -2.33
N ALA A 71 4.46 1.11 -1.32
CA ALA A 71 5.61 2.00 -1.35
C ALA A 71 6.93 1.23 -1.55
N ASP A 72 7.12 0.10 -0.87
CA ASP A 72 8.28 -0.79 -1.05
C ASP A 72 8.31 -1.35 -2.50
N ALA A 73 7.18 -1.83 -3.01
CA ALA A 73 7.09 -2.34 -4.38
C ALA A 73 7.46 -1.29 -5.44
N LEU A 74 7.02 -0.04 -5.25
CA LEU A 74 7.36 1.07 -6.15
C LEU A 74 8.87 1.37 -6.15
N GLN A 75 9.52 1.34 -4.98
CA GLN A 75 10.96 1.53 -4.89
C GLN A 75 11.72 0.41 -5.59
N ARG A 76 11.31 -0.85 -5.40
CA ARG A 76 11.93 -1.99 -6.08
C ARG A 76 11.75 -1.93 -7.58
N LEU A 77 10.55 -1.61 -8.07
CA LEU A 77 10.29 -1.43 -9.50
C LEU A 77 11.23 -0.38 -10.10
N ARG A 78 11.44 0.73 -9.40
CA ARG A 78 12.28 1.82 -9.88
C ARG A 78 13.76 1.50 -9.89
N PHE A 79 14.27 0.83 -8.85
CA PHE A 79 15.71 0.67 -8.63
C PHE A 79 16.23 -0.73 -8.91
N GLU A 80 15.43 -1.76 -8.70
CA GLU A 80 15.83 -3.16 -8.93
C GLU A 80 15.39 -3.66 -10.32
N HIS A 81 14.36 -3.02 -10.94
CA HIS A 81 13.75 -3.43 -12.21
C HIS A 81 13.67 -2.28 -13.23
N PRO A 82 14.82 -1.67 -13.61
CA PRO A 82 14.84 -0.57 -14.58
C PRO A 82 14.42 -1.00 -15.99
N GLU A 83 14.40 -2.30 -16.28
CA GLU A 83 13.87 -2.88 -17.53
C GLU A 83 12.37 -2.76 -17.68
N VAL A 84 11.63 -2.62 -16.57
CA VAL A 84 10.16 -2.47 -16.58
C VAL A 84 9.78 -1.11 -17.17
N LYS A 85 8.92 -1.13 -18.19
CA LYS A 85 8.38 0.07 -18.86
C LYS A 85 6.94 0.37 -18.47
N VAL A 86 6.18 -0.66 -18.13
CA VAL A 86 4.76 -0.52 -17.79
C VAL A 86 4.48 -1.26 -16.49
N VAL A 87 3.80 -0.59 -15.58
CA VAL A 87 3.31 -1.16 -14.32
C VAL A 87 1.79 -1.15 -14.35
N VAL A 88 1.18 -2.33 -14.27
CA VAL A 88 -0.28 -2.49 -14.27
C VAL A 88 -0.77 -2.77 -12.86
N LEU A 89 -1.52 -1.82 -12.29
CA LEU A 89 -2.22 -2.01 -11.02
C LEU A 89 -3.58 -2.65 -11.29
N LYS A 90 -3.86 -3.77 -10.64
CA LYS A 90 -5.14 -4.47 -10.75
C LYS A 90 -5.58 -5.06 -9.42
N SER A 91 -6.87 -5.38 -9.31
CA SER A 91 -7.40 -6.08 -8.15
C SER A 91 -7.37 -7.58 -8.37
N GLY A 92 -7.04 -8.33 -7.32
CA GLY A 92 -7.23 -9.77 -7.25
C GLY A 92 -8.68 -10.17 -6.96
N ARG A 93 -9.62 -9.21 -6.82
CA ARG A 93 -11.05 -9.46 -6.58
C ARG A 93 -11.89 -9.02 -7.79
N ASP A 94 -12.83 -9.87 -8.22
CA ASP A 94 -13.60 -9.65 -9.45
C ASP A 94 -14.54 -8.43 -9.41
N LYS A 95 -15.12 -8.12 -8.25
CA LYS A 95 -16.20 -7.13 -8.13
C LYS A 95 -15.83 -5.86 -7.38
N MET A 96 -14.62 -5.81 -6.85
CA MET A 96 -14.15 -4.71 -6.02
C MET A 96 -12.68 -4.43 -6.32
N PHE A 97 -12.38 -3.22 -6.73
CA PHE A 97 -10.99 -2.79 -6.86
C PHE A 97 -10.42 -2.44 -5.48
N CYS A 98 -10.99 -1.44 -4.83
CA CYS A 98 -10.60 -0.97 -3.51
C CYS A 98 -11.77 -0.23 -2.87
N ALA A 99 -12.10 -0.53 -1.61
CA ALA A 99 -13.14 0.18 -0.87
C ALA A 99 -12.68 1.55 -0.33
N GLY A 100 -11.39 1.87 -0.46
CA GLY A 100 -10.79 3.07 0.10
C GLY A 100 -10.26 2.86 1.51
N ALA A 101 -9.91 3.95 2.20
CA ALA A 101 -9.41 3.90 3.56
C ALA A 101 -10.38 3.18 4.51
N ASN A 102 -9.84 2.31 5.36
CA ASN A 102 -10.66 1.54 6.27
C ASN A 102 -11.31 2.44 7.33
N ILE A 103 -12.64 2.56 7.28
CA ILE A 103 -13.41 3.47 8.15
C ILE A 103 -13.28 3.08 9.63
N ARG A 104 -13.23 1.77 9.94
CA ARG A 104 -13.10 1.31 11.32
C ARG A 104 -11.72 1.62 11.88
N MET A 105 -10.66 1.43 11.09
CA MET A 105 -9.32 1.87 11.44
C MET A 105 -9.30 3.38 11.71
N LEU A 106 -9.87 4.18 10.81
CA LEU A 106 -9.92 5.64 10.98
C LEU A 106 -10.72 6.06 12.23
N ALA A 107 -11.83 5.39 12.53
CA ALA A 107 -12.64 5.69 13.72
C ALA A 107 -11.87 5.45 15.02
N GLY A 108 -11.10 4.34 15.09
CA GLY A 108 -10.32 3.98 16.28
C GLY A 108 -8.94 4.63 16.37
N ALA A 109 -8.45 5.24 15.30
CA ALA A 109 -7.10 5.80 15.24
C ALA A 109 -6.96 7.15 15.98
N THR A 110 -5.78 7.40 16.54
CA THR A 110 -5.41 8.71 17.08
C THR A 110 -5.33 9.76 15.96
N HIS A 111 -5.42 11.05 16.33
CA HIS A 111 -5.24 12.13 15.36
C HIS A 111 -3.87 12.05 14.66
N ALA A 112 -2.82 11.80 15.43
CA ALA A 112 -1.47 11.66 14.89
C ALA A 112 -1.37 10.52 13.86
N HIS A 113 -1.98 9.36 14.13
CA HIS A 113 -2.00 8.26 13.15
C HIS A 113 -2.73 8.65 11.86
N LYS A 114 -3.88 9.34 11.97
CA LYS A 114 -4.63 9.81 10.79
C LYS A 114 -3.81 10.75 9.92
N VAL A 115 -3.12 11.71 10.54
CA VAL A 115 -2.24 12.65 9.84
C VAL A 115 -1.09 11.93 9.16
N ASN A 116 -0.42 11.02 9.87
CA ASN A 116 0.71 10.25 9.35
C ASN A 116 0.29 9.32 8.22
N PHE A 117 -0.86 8.65 8.35
CA PHE A 117 -1.43 7.82 7.29
C PHE A 117 -1.71 8.64 6.02
N CYS A 118 -2.41 9.76 6.14
CA CYS A 118 -2.68 10.64 5.00
C CYS A 118 -1.41 11.17 4.35
N LYS A 119 -0.40 11.53 5.17
CA LYS A 119 0.89 11.97 4.64
C LYS A 119 1.57 10.87 3.86
N PHE A 120 1.68 9.68 4.43
CA PHE A 120 2.36 8.56 3.79
C PHE A 120 1.70 8.15 2.47
N THR A 121 0.37 8.04 2.43
CA THR A 121 -0.37 7.74 1.19
C THR A 121 -0.18 8.80 0.11
N ASN A 122 -0.05 10.06 0.48
CA ASN A 122 0.28 11.12 -0.48
C ASN A 122 1.71 10.98 -1.00
N GLU A 123 2.68 10.60 -0.17
CA GLU A 123 4.05 10.35 -0.62
C GLU A 123 4.14 9.14 -1.57
N THR A 124 3.41 8.07 -1.29
CA THR A 124 3.30 6.91 -2.18
C THR A 124 2.72 7.31 -3.54
N ARG A 125 1.65 8.12 -3.53
CA ARG A 125 1.08 8.67 -4.76
C ARG A 125 2.09 9.52 -5.53
N ASN A 126 2.77 10.43 -4.86
CA ASN A 126 3.81 11.26 -5.48
C ASN A 126 4.93 10.40 -6.07
N GLY A 127 5.28 9.28 -5.41
CA GLY A 127 6.24 8.30 -5.91
C GLY A 127 5.81 7.67 -7.24
N ILE A 128 4.52 7.35 -7.41
CA ILE A 128 3.97 6.85 -8.67
C ILE A 128 4.05 7.92 -9.77
N GLU A 129 3.63 9.15 -9.47
CA GLU A 129 3.67 10.26 -10.42
C GLU A 129 5.12 10.56 -10.84
N ASP A 130 6.04 10.66 -9.89
CA ASP A 130 7.46 10.90 -10.16
C ASP A 130 8.10 9.76 -10.97
N SER A 131 7.80 8.50 -10.64
CA SER A 131 8.29 7.36 -11.44
C SER A 131 7.75 7.40 -12.86
N SER A 132 6.50 7.79 -13.04
CA SER A 132 5.88 7.90 -14.36
C SER A 132 6.49 9.03 -15.21
N GLU A 133 6.93 10.11 -14.58
CA GLU A 133 7.54 11.25 -15.26
C GLU A 133 9.05 11.07 -15.48
N ASN A 134 9.77 10.53 -14.48
CA ASN A 134 11.23 10.64 -14.41
C ASN A 134 11.97 9.30 -14.49
N SER A 135 11.31 8.13 -14.37
CA SER A 135 11.97 6.83 -14.43
C SER A 135 11.70 6.03 -15.72
N GLY A 136 10.89 6.57 -16.63
CA GLY A 136 10.49 5.87 -17.86
C GLY A 136 9.45 4.77 -17.66
N GLN A 137 8.96 4.57 -16.45
CA GLN A 137 7.93 3.60 -16.12
C GLN A 137 6.54 4.23 -16.21
N LYS A 138 5.62 3.66 -16.99
CA LYS A 138 4.24 4.14 -17.09
C LYS A 138 3.30 3.28 -16.26
N PHE A 139 2.46 3.94 -15.46
CA PHE A 139 1.51 3.28 -14.57
C PHE A 139 0.11 3.27 -15.19
N LEU A 140 -0.49 2.10 -15.25
CA LEU A 140 -1.85 1.88 -15.71
C LEU A 140 -2.67 1.24 -14.59
N CYS A 141 -3.90 1.68 -14.40
CA CYS A 141 -4.81 1.10 -13.42
C CYS A 141 -5.96 0.39 -14.13
N ALA A 142 -5.97 -0.94 -14.07
CA ALA A 142 -7.04 -1.76 -14.64
C ALA A 142 -8.18 -1.94 -13.63
N VAL A 143 -9.07 -0.97 -13.56
CA VAL A 143 -10.20 -0.99 -12.62
C VAL A 143 -11.32 -1.90 -13.13
N ARG A 144 -11.58 -2.98 -12.41
CA ARG A 144 -12.78 -3.82 -12.56
C ARG A 144 -13.65 -3.68 -11.30
N GLY A 145 -14.97 -3.53 -11.51
CA GLY A 145 -15.91 -3.44 -10.39
C GLY A 145 -15.96 -2.06 -9.73
N ARG A 146 -16.28 -2.05 -8.44
CA ARG A 146 -16.42 -0.80 -7.65
C ARG A 146 -15.05 -0.33 -7.17
N GLY A 147 -14.70 0.91 -7.49
CA GLY A 147 -13.56 1.62 -6.91
C GLY A 147 -14.04 2.62 -5.87
N GLY A 148 -13.45 2.59 -4.67
CA GLY A 148 -13.65 3.63 -3.67
C GLY A 148 -12.81 4.87 -3.97
N LEU A 149 -12.97 5.91 -3.16
CA LEU A 149 -12.33 7.24 -3.31
C LEU A 149 -10.79 7.25 -3.30
N CYS A 150 -10.15 6.13 -3.01
CA CYS A 150 -8.69 5.96 -3.03
C CYS A 150 -8.15 5.40 -4.36
N ALA A 151 -8.95 5.36 -5.43
CA ALA A 151 -8.38 5.13 -6.74
C ALA A 151 -7.50 6.34 -7.06
N TYR A 152 -6.18 6.16 -6.99
CA TYR A 152 -5.23 7.16 -7.45
C TYR A 152 -5.61 7.54 -8.88
N ARG A 153 -5.98 8.80 -9.08
CA ARG A 153 -6.26 9.31 -10.40
C ARG A 153 -4.93 9.44 -11.13
N LEU A 154 -4.50 8.35 -11.74
CA LEU A 154 -3.37 8.38 -12.65
C LEU A 154 -3.79 9.26 -13.83
N ARG A 155 -3.15 10.40 -13.99
CA ARG A 155 -3.27 11.17 -15.23
C ARG A 155 -2.47 10.42 -16.29
N ALA A 156 -3.17 10.06 -17.36
CA ALA A 156 -2.52 9.60 -18.59
C ALA A 156 -1.76 10.74 -19.24
#